data_48b3d78bd836a53daa2b36bb781d4f35
#
_entry.id   48b3d78bd836a53daa2b36bb781d4f35
#
_cell.length_a   1.000
_cell.length_b   1.000
_cell.length_c   1.000
_cell.angle_alpha   90.00
_cell.angle_beta   90.00
_cell.angle_gamma   90.00
#
_symmetry.space_group_name_H-M   'P 1'
#
loop_
_entity.id
_entity.type
_entity.pdbx_description
1 polymer ?
#
loop_
_entity_poly.entity_id
_entity_poly.type
_entity_poly.pdbx_seq_one_letter_code
_entity_poly.pdbx_strand_id
1 'polypeptide(L)'
;GVAPGTDTLAVMLAYTPLHHLLFDGGAPRVLVMTSGNLSDEPICIDAEEAQDRLAGIADVFCHHDRRIQVACDDSVIGLGPVRRSRGFVPRPLRLPVSVPPIVAVGGEIKATAAVATGDRVWLTQHIGDVENLQTLQMLERSVDILCDLQRVTPELIVSDTHPGYLSRAWAADVAAARGIDHVTVQHHHAHLASLLAEHRVPADVPVLGVVFDGTGYGTDGTIWGGELLLGSYDAVARVGHLAPIQLPGGDAAVKFPGRVALAHLHAAGIAWQGCVPFEEMPSIQSRLLASMLATGSHCTPTTSMGRLFDAVAAILGVRQAVDYEAQAAIELEAMAMVAPAWPVEVRCEDEIIIDPSGWLTLAVLATDPRRAAYAFHAAVADAVVLAARSARERNAVAMVGLTGGVFANRILSRLCREGLVAAGFEVLVHQLVPCNDGGLALGQVCIAGARD
;
A
#
# COMPACT_ATOMS: atom_id res chain seq x y z
N GLY A 1 21.05 -14.56 -2.82
CA GLY A 1 20.45 -14.75 -1.50
C GLY A 1 19.99 -13.46 -0.80
N VAL A 2 20.32 -12.26 -1.34
CA VAL A 2 19.91 -10.99 -0.69
C VAL A 2 18.49 -10.56 -1.12
N ALA A 3 18.14 -10.80 -2.37
CA ALA A 3 16.82 -10.44 -2.92
C ALA A 3 16.29 -11.59 -3.80
N PRO A 4 15.90 -12.73 -3.18
CA PRO A 4 15.43 -13.88 -3.94
C PRO A 4 14.10 -13.57 -4.62
N GLY A 5 13.92 -14.04 -5.86
CA GLY A 5 12.68 -13.88 -6.62
C GLY A 5 12.47 -12.48 -7.20
N THR A 6 13.41 -11.53 -7.04
CA THR A 6 13.31 -10.18 -7.61
C THR A 6 14.35 -9.93 -8.68
N ASP A 7 14.07 -9.01 -9.61
CA ASP A 7 14.97 -8.56 -10.67
C ASP A 7 15.77 -7.30 -10.29
N THR A 8 15.58 -6.82 -9.08
CA THR A 8 16.20 -5.59 -8.57
C THR A 8 16.86 -5.81 -7.22
N LEU A 9 17.84 -4.98 -6.91
CA LEU A 9 18.53 -4.94 -5.63
C LEU A 9 18.54 -3.50 -5.11
N ALA A 10 18.17 -3.32 -3.84
CA ALA A 10 18.31 -2.03 -3.18
C ALA A 10 19.80 -1.79 -2.84
N VAL A 11 20.30 -0.60 -3.19
CA VAL A 11 21.67 -0.18 -2.97
C VAL A 11 21.68 1.18 -2.29
N MET A 12 22.57 1.36 -1.31
CA MET A 12 22.82 2.66 -0.68
C MET A 12 24.31 2.96 -0.64
N LEU A 13 24.64 4.24 -0.60
CA LEU A 13 26.02 4.72 -0.39
C LEU A 13 26.27 4.96 1.10
N ALA A 14 27.53 4.95 1.51
CA ALA A 14 27.93 5.41 2.84
C ALA A 14 27.54 6.88 3.03
N TYR A 15 26.70 7.19 4.03
CA TYR A 15 26.18 8.55 4.27
C TYR A 15 26.44 9.07 5.68
N THR A 16 27.04 8.26 6.55
CA THR A 16 27.44 8.69 7.90
C THR A 16 28.95 8.57 8.09
N PRO A 17 29.55 9.37 8.99
CA PRO A 17 30.96 9.19 9.35
C PRO A 17 31.29 7.76 9.80
N LEU A 18 30.39 7.12 10.54
CA LEU A 18 30.58 5.74 10.97
C LEU A 18 30.70 4.75 9.80
N HIS A 19 29.89 4.92 8.75
CA HIS A 19 29.98 4.09 7.54
C HIS A 19 31.36 4.25 6.86
N HIS A 20 31.88 5.47 6.77
CA HIS A 20 33.22 5.71 6.21
C HIS A 20 34.31 5.07 7.07
N LEU A 21 34.23 5.19 8.39
CA LEU A 21 35.18 4.56 9.32
C LEU A 21 35.18 3.04 9.22
N LEU A 22 34.04 2.39 8.95
CA LEU A 22 33.99 0.94 8.71
C LEU A 22 34.85 0.55 7.51
N PHE A 23 34.76 1.29 6.41
CA PHE A 23 35.54 1.03 5.19
C PHE A 23 37.02 1.38 5.37
N ASP A 24 37.34 2.46 6.05
CA ASP A 24 38.72 2.85 6.40
C ASP A 24 39.37 1.83 7.35
N GLY A 25 38.56 1.20 8.23
CA GLY A 25 38.94 0.11 9.13
C GLY A 25 39.18 -1.24 8.44
N GLY A 26 39.04 -1.32 7.11
CA GLY A 26 39.31 -2.51 6.31
C GLY A 26 38.11 -3.42 6.08
N ALA A 27 36.88 -2.95 6.29
CA ALA A 27 35.68 -3.71 5.91
C ALA A 27 35.65 -3.98 4.38
N PRO A 28 35.01 -5.05 3.92
CA PRO A 28 34.80 -5.30 2.49
C PRO A 28 34.14 -4.09 1.80
N ARG A 29 34.50 -3.85 0.54
CA ARG A 29 34.01 -2.70 -0.24
C ARG A 29 32.48 -2.72 -0.47
N VAL A 30 31.85 -3.86 -0.28
CA VAL A 30 30.39 -4.10 -0.37
C VAL A 30 29.95 -4.86 0.88
N LEU A 31 28.95 -4.31 1.55
CA LEU A 31 28.36 -4.90 2.76
C LEU A 31 26.87 -5.17 2.52
N VAL A 32 26.35 -6.24 3.10
CA VAL A 32 24.90 -6.45 3.24
C VAL A 32 24.48 -5.73 4.52
N MET A 33 23.58 -4.76 4.37
CA MET A 33 23.09 -3.92 5.47
C MET A 33 21.60 -4.16 5.70
N THR A 34 21.21 -4.26 6.96
CA THR A 34 19.80 -4.34 7.38
C THR A 34 19.58 -3.52 8.65
N SER A 35 18.34 -3.25 9.01
CA SER A 35 17.98 -2.62 10.28
C SER A 35 18.29 -3.53 11.47
N GLY A 36 18.63 -2.94 12.62
CA GLY A 36 18.93 -3.64 13.87
C GLY A 36 17.67 -3.89 14.69
N ASN A 37 16.85 -4.86 14.29
CA ASN A 37 15.60 -5.24 14.96
C ASN A 37 15.30 -6.73 14.74
N LEU A 38 14.44 -7.29 15.58
CA LEU A 38 13.75 -8.55 15.26
C LEU A 38 12.64 -8.26 14.23
N SER A 39 12.23 -9.28 13.48
CA SER A 39 11.15 -9.14 12.50
C SER A 39 9.89 -8.55 13.15
N ASP A 40 9.27 -7.60 12.47
CA ASP A 40 8.03 -6.93 12.87
C ASP A 40 8.12 -6.12 14.18
N GLU A 41 9.33 -5.81 14.63
CA GLU A 41 9.58 -4.98 15.81
C GLU A 41 10.34 -3.68 15.42
N PRO A 42 10.23 -2.61 16.24
CA PRO A 42 10.99 -1.39 16.02
C PRO A 42 12.50 -1.59 16.10
N ILE A 43 13.27 -0.75 15.39
CA ILE A 43 14.72 -0.71 15.44
C ILE A 43 15.17 -0.40 16.88
N CYS A 44 16.12 -1.17 17.38
CA CYS A 44 16.78 -0.90 18.67
C CYS A 44 17.51 0.44 18.64
N ILE A 45 17.27 1.29 19.61
CA ILE A 45 17.91 2.62 19.75
C ILE A 45 18.78 2.76 20.97
N ASP A 46 18.77 1.75 21.83
CA ASP A 46 19.58 1.66 23.03
C ASP A 46 20.58 0.49 22.93
N ALA A 47 21.77 0.67 23.51
CA ALA A 47 22.84 -0.31 23.41
C ALA A 47 22.57 -1.58 24.20
N GLU A 48 21.98 -1.45 25.40
CA GLU A 48 21.64 -2.59 26.26
C GLU A 48 20.47 -3.37 25.63
N GLU A 49 19.43 -2.67 25.17
CA GLU A 49 18.32 -3.26 24.42
C GLU A 49 18.81 -4.04 23.18
N ALA A 50 19.73 -3.46 22.40
CA ALA A 50 20.29 -4.12 21.23
C ALA A 50 21.06 -5.40 21.59
N GLN A 51 21.85 -5.37 22.66
CA GLN A 51 22.57 -6.56 23.14
C GLN A 51 21.62 -7.67 23.58
N ASP A 52 20.56 -7.33 24.31
CA ASP A 52 19.60 -8.31 24.82
C ASP A 52 18.77 -8.94 23.67
N ARG A 53 18.25 -8.10 22.77
CA ARG A 53 17.34 -8.55 21.72
C ARG A 53 18.04 -9.21 20.52
N LEU A 54 19.25 -8.75 20.19
CA LEU A 54 19.95 -9.19 18.97
C LEU A 54 21.12 -10.15 19.26
N ALA A 55 21.33 -10.58 20.51
CA ALA A 55 22.41 -11.50 20.88
C ALA A 55 22.38 -12.85 20.12
N GLY A 56 21.20 -13.29 19.69
CA GLY A 56 21.05 -14.52 18.87
C GLY A 56 21.34 -14.33 17.38
N ILE A 57 21.57 -13.09 16.93
CA ILE A 57 21.74 -12.73 15.51
C ILE A 57 23.13 -12.13 15.26
N ALA A 58 23.60 -11.23 16.13
CA ALA A 58 24.84 -10.50 15.96
C ALA A 58 25.99 -11.12 16.77
N ASP A 59 27.14 -11.33 16.15
CA ASP A 59 28.36 -11.82 16.79
C ASP A 59 29.13 -10.68 17.49
N VAL A 60 28.99 -9.45 17.00
CA VAL A 60 29.71 -8.26 17.51
C VAL A 60 28.79 -7.07 17.54
N PHE A 61 28.86 -6.28 18.62
CA PHE A 61 28.14 -5.03 18.81
C PHE A 61 29.13 -3.87 18.83
N CYS A 62 28.91 -2.89 17.91
CA CYS A 62 29.68 -1.66 17.88
C CYS A 62 28.79 -0.51 18.38
N HIS A 63 29.12 0.05 19.51
CA HIS A 63 28.34 1.09 20.18
C HIS A 63 29.03 2.46 20.07
N HIS A 64 28.25 3.50 20.30
CA HIS A 64 28.70 4.88 20.48
C HIS A 64 27.94 5.53 21.64
N ASP A 65 28.46 6.58 22.18
CA ASP A 65 27.90 7.31 23.34
C ASP A 65 26.86 8.36 22.97
N ARG A 66 26.61 8.58 21.67
CA ARG A 66 25.60 9.51 21.20
C ARG A 66 24.21 8.87 21.27
N ARG A 67 23.31 9.45 22.09
CA ARG A 67 21.94 8.99 22.22
C ARG A 67 21.17 9.06 20.88
N ILE A 68 20.49 8.00 20.52
CA ILE A 68 19.53 7.97 19.42
C ILE A 68 18.17 8.42 19.97
N GLN A 69 17.63 9.51 19.41
CA GLN A 69 16.36 10.09 19.88
C GLN A 69 15.15 9.40 19.27
N VAL A 70 15.23 9.02 18.01
CA VAL A 70 14.14 8.44 17.22
C VAL A 70 14.70 7.28 16.41
N ALA A 71 14.04 6.12 16.47
CA ALA A 71 14.25 5.05 15.52
C ALA A 71 13.88 5.55 14.12
N CYS A 72 14.75 5.43 13.15
CA CYS A 72 14.51 5.95 11.82
C CYS A 72 15.15 5.04 10.78
N ASP A 73 14.29 4.40 9.99
CA ASP A 73 14.69 3.57 8.86
C ASP A 73 15.38 4.37 7.74
N ASP A 74 16.04 3.66 6.85
CA ASP A 74 16.44 4.23 5.58
C ASP A 74 15.23 4.35 4.64
N SER A 75 15.23 5.43 3.85
CA SER A 75 14.25 5.59 2.80
C SER A 75 14.51 4.57 1.68
N VAL A 76 13.42 4.09 1.07
CA VAL A 76 13.46 3.19 -0.09
C VAL A 76 12.80 3.89 -1.26
N ILE A 77 13.54 4.02 -2.37
CA ILE A 77 13.11 4.73 -3.57
C ILE A 77 13.08 3.74 -4.74
N GLY A 78 11.93 3.66 -5.39
CA GLY A 78 11.73 2.95 -6.65
C GLY A 78 11.41 3.95 -7.77
N LEU A 79 10.23 3.86 -8.40
CA LEU A 79 9.70 4.91 -9.29
C LEU A 79 9.43 6.22 -8.54
N GLY A 80 9.06 6.10 -7.28
CA GLY A 80 8.89 7.14 -6.28
C GLY A 80 9.26 6.59 -4.92
N PRO A 81 8.99 7.30 -3.82
CA PRO A 81 9.17 6.78 -2.48
C PRO A 81 8.31 5.54 -2.25
N VAL A 82 8.94 4.43 -1.81
CA VAL A 82 8.26 3.22 -1.29
C VAL A 82 8.18 3.30 0.23
N ARG A 83 9.27 3.79 0.85
CA ARG A 83 9.38 4.14 2.26
C ARG A 83 9.98 5.52 2.38
N ARG A 84 9.30 6.43 3.07
CA ARG A 84 9.74 7.80 3.31
C ARG A 84 10.25 7.96 4.73
N SER A 85 11.57 8.13 4.90
CA SER A 85 12.22 8.17 6.21
C SER A 85 13.45 9.09 6.16
N ARG A 86 14.66 8.60 6.44
CA ARG A 86 15.89 9.40 6.42
C ARG A 86 16.05 10.20 5.14
N GLY A 87 16.45 11.46 5.28
CA GLY A 87 16.64 12.41 4.17
C GLY A 87 15.36 13.13 3.73
N PHE A 88 14.19 12.59 4.04
CA PHE A 88 12.89 13.23 3.79
C PHE A 88 12.29 13.85 5.05
N VAL A 89 12.35 13.16 6.18
CA VAL A 89 11.79 13.64 7.44
C VAL A 89 12.85 14.41 8.24
N PRO A 90 12.47 15.43 8.99
CA PRO A 90 11.14 16.03 9.14
C PRO A 90 10.90 17.24 8.22
N ARG A 91 11.26 17.16 6.94
CA ARG A 91 11.01 18.27 6.00
C ARG A 91 9.51 18.44 5.77
N PRO A 92 8.96 19.68 5.87
CA PRO A 92 7.56 19.95 5.63
C PRO A 92 7.20 19.78 4.15
N LEU A 93 5.97 19.36 3.91
CA LEU A 93 5.27 19.53 2.64
C LEU A 93 4.32 20.71 2.75
N ARG A 94 4.06 21.38 1.62
CA ARG A 94 3.08 22.43 1.56
C ARG A 94 1.72 21.86 1.17
N LEU A 95 0.71 22.22 1.95
CA LEU A 95 -0.67 21.85 1.70
C LEU A 95 -1.33 22.78 0.69
N PRO A 96 -2.28 22.31 -0.12
CA PRO A 96 -3.09 23.14 -1.00
C PRO A 96 -4.15 23.95 -0.24
N VAL A 97 -4.46 23.54 0.99
CA VAL A 97 -5.45 24.16 1.89
C VAL A 97 -4.79 24.51 3.21
N SER A 98 -5.30 25.53 3.89
CA SER A 98 -4.88 25.84 5.27
C SER A 98 -5.69 24.98 6.24
N VAL A 99 -5.02 24.39 7.22
CA VAL A 99 -5.64 23.46 8.19
C VAL A 99 -5.42 23.95 9.63
N PRO A 100 -6.32 23.64 10.57
CA PRO A 100 -6.08 23.83 12.00
C PRO A 100 -4.92 22.93 12.48
N PRO A 101 -4.49 23.04 13.74
CA PRO A 101 -3.52 22.10 14.32
C PRO A 101 -4.05 20.66 14.36
N ILE A 102 -3.56 19.81 13.46
CA ILE A 102 -4.03 18.42 13.25
C ILE A 102 -2.91 17.42 13.50
N VAL A 103 -3.26 16.29 14.13
CA VAL A 103 -2.51 15.03 14.08
C VAL A 103 -3.31 14.01 13.29
N ALA A 104 -2.69 13.37 12.29
CA ALA A 104 -3.25 12.23 11.56
C ALA A 104 -2.35 11.01 11.75
N VAL A 105 -2.94 9.82 11.97
CA VAL A 105 -2.18 8.61 12.37
C VAL A 105 -2.03 7.57 11.26
N GLY A 106 -2.52 7.87 10.04
CA GLY A 106 -2.42 6.95 8.90
C GLY A 106 -3.29 5.71 9.02
N GLY A 107 -2.78 4.61 8.50
CA GLY A 107 -3.38 3.27 8.60
C GLY A 107 -2.74 2.43 9.69
N GLU A 108 -2.83 1.09 9.54
CA GLU A 108 -2.20 0.12 10.43
C GLU A 108 -0.89 -0.41 9.87
N ILE A 109 -0.85 -0.70 8.56
CA ILE A 109 0.31 -1.27 7.87
C ILE A 109 1.16 -0.12 7.33
N LYS A 110 2.50 -0.27 7.37
CA LYS A 110 3.45 0.76 6.91
C LYS A 110 3.17 2.16 7.47
N ALA A 111 2.66 2.20 8.70
CA ALA A 111 2.15 3.42 9.31
C ALA A 111 3.17 4.56 9.32
N THR A 112 2.66 5.74 9.09
CA THR A 112 3.28 7.04 9.34
C THR A 112 2.23 7.93 9.99
N ALA A 113 2.66 8.89 10.81
CA ALA A 113 1.78 9.94 11.29
C ALA A 113 2.12 11.28 10.65
N ALA A 114 1.20 12.22 10.73
CA ALA A 114 1.38 13.59 10.27
C ALA A 114 1.00 14.58 11.37
N VAL A 115 1.77 15.66 11.46
CA VAL A 115 1.44 16.85 12.26
C VAL A 115 1.31 18.01 11.28
N ALA A 116 0.22 18.76 11.35
CA ALA A 116 -0.05 19.84 10.41
C ALA A 116 -0.59 21.09 11.11
N THR A 117 -0.29 22.25 10.53
CA THR A 117 -0.89 23.53 10.90
C THR A 117 -0.69 24.54 9.78
N GLY A 118 -1.69 25.38 9.53
CA GLY A 118 -1.67 26.35 8.42
C GLY A 118 -1.47 25.65 7.07
N ASP A 119 -0.49 26.09 6.31
CA ASP A 119 -0.17 25.53 4.98
C ASP A 119 0.92 24.44 5.00
N ARG A 120 1.23 23.87 6.17
CA ARG A 120 2.36 22.93 6.33
C ARG A 120 1.94 21.64 7.01
N VAL A 121 2.54 20.55 6.53
CA VAL A 121 2.43 19.23 7.15
C VAL A 121 3.82 18.59 7.26
N TRP A 122 4.08 17.96 8.38
CA TRP A 122 5.28 17.15 8.63
C TRP A 122 4.84 15.72 8.85
N LEU A 123 5.44 14.81 8.10
CA LEU A 123 5.25 13.38 8.29
C LEU A 123 6.34 12.83 9.21
N THR A 124 6.00 11.86 10.03
CA THR A 124 7.00 11.08 10.79
C THR A 124 7.85 10.23 9.84
N GLN A 125 8.93 9.66 10.35
CA GLN A 125 9.56 8.51 9.71
C GLN A 125 8.56 7.34 9.62
N HIS A 126 8.91 6.34 8.82
CA HIS A 126 8.21 5.07 8.81
C HIS A 126 8.21 4.45 10.21
N ILE A 127 7.04 4.06 10.69
CA ILE A 127 6.82 3.46 12.01
C ILE A 127 6.77 1.94 11.87
N GLY A 128 6.17 1.45 10.78
CA GLY A 128 5.93 0.03 10.53
C GLY A 128 4.49 -0.37 10.79
N ASP A 129 4.26 -1.66 10.99
CA ASP A 129 2.92 -2.21 11.17
C ASP A 129 2.51 -2.10 12.64
N VAL A 130 1.45 -1.32 12.91
CA VAL A 130 0.98 -1.00 14.28
C VAL A 130 0.06 -2.12 14.79
N GLU A 131 0.58 -3.36 14.77
CA GLU A 131 -0.15 -4.55 15.18
C GLU A 131 0.20 -5.01 16.61
N ASN A 132 1.16 -4.35 17.26
CA ASN A 132 1.62 -4.70 18.60
C ASN A 132 1.89 -3.46 19.46
N LEU A 133 2.09 -3.69 20.75
CA LEU A 133 2.30 -2.61 21.73
C LEU A 133 3.56 -1.79 21.45
N GLN A 134 4.63 -2.42 20.99
CA GLN A 134 5.91 -1.75 20.76
C GLN A 134 5.81 -0.75 19.61
N THR A 135 5.17 -1.14 18.51
CA THR A 135 4.94 -0.26 17.37
C THR A 135 3.91 0.82 17.67
N LEU A 136 2.89 0.54 18.49
CA LEU A 136 1.96 1.55 18.97
C LEU A 136 2.67 2.60 19.86
N GLN A 137 3.54 2.18 20.77
CA GLN A 137 4.36 3.09 21.56
C GLN A 137 5.32 3.92 20.70
N MET A 138 5.84 3.34 19.62
CA MET A 138 6.65 4.08 18.66
C MET A 138 5.83 5.12 17.91
N LEU A 139 4.58 4.82 17.53
CA LEU A 139 3.64 5.79 16.95
C LEU A 139 3.43 6.97 17.90
N GLU A 140 3.03 6.69 19.15
CA GLU A 140 2.79 7.70 20.18
C GLU A 140 4.01 8.60 20.37
N ARG A 141 5.18 8.00 20.63
CA ARG A 141 6.43 8.74 20.83
C ARG A 141 6.80 9.58 19.59
N SER A 142 6.58 9.06 18.38
CA SER A 142 6.91 9.78 17.14
C SER A 142 6.01 11.00 16.94
N VAL A 143 4.72 10.87 17.27
CA VAL A 143 3.76 11.98 17.25
C VAL A 143 4.14 13.06 18.27
N ASP A 144 4.43 12.68 19.53
CA ASP A 144 4.79 13.62 20.59
C ASP A 144 6.08 14.39 20.22
N ILE A 145 7.13 13.69 19.78
CA ILE A 145 8.39 14.32 19.36
C ILE A 145 8.14 15.30 18.19
N LEU A 146 7.30 14.92 17.24
CA LEU A 146 7.03 15.78 16.07
C LEU A 146 6.19 17.00 16.46
N CYS A 147 5.20 16.84 17.36
CA CYS A 147 4.42 17.95 17.92
C CYS A 147 5.34 18.93 18.68
N ASP A 148 6.21 18.43 19.54
CA ASP A 148 7.16 19.26 20.30
C ASP A 148 8.15 19.99 19.38
N LEU A 149 8.70 19.29 18.39
CA LEU A 149 9.66 19.86 17.43
C LEU A 149 9.04 20.99 16.61
N GLN A 150 7.78 20.83 16.20
CA GLN A 150 7.06 21.82 15.41
C GLN A 150 6.27 22.82 16.25
N ARG A 151 6.21 22.65 17.58
CA ARG A 151 5.44 23.46 18.52
C ARG A 151 3.95 23.53 18.16
N VAL A 152 3.40 22.38 17.78
CA VAL A 152 1.98 22.21 17.44
C VAL A 152 1.28 21.52 18.59
N THR A 153 0.22 22.17 19.10
CA THR A 153 -0.71 21.56 20.05
C THR A 153 -1.94 21.14 19.24
N PRO A 154 -2.22 19.84 19.09
CA PRO A 154 -3.33 19.38 18.26
C PRO A 154 -4.69 19.84 18.80
N GLU A 155 -5.56 20.28 17.92
CA GLU A 155 -6.96 20.59 18.17
C GLU A 155 -7.89 19.52 17.56
N LEU A 156 -7.35 18.69 16.67
CA LEU A 156 -8.05 17.60 16.00
C LEU A 156 -7.13 16.40 15.81
N ILE A 157 -7.65 15.19 16.03
CA ILE A 157 -6.97 13.93 15.68
C ILE A 157 -7.76 13.23 14.58
N VAL A 158 -7.04 12.70 13.57
CA VAL A 158 -7.61 12.05 12.41
C VAL A 158 -7.04 10.62 12.29
N SER A 159 -7.92 9.66 12.03
CA SER A 159 -7.54 8.26 11.80
C SER A 159 -8.30 7.62 10.64
N ASP A 160 -7.93 6.39 10.31
CA ASP A 160 -8.68 5.55 9.38
C ASP A 160 -10.06 5.16 9.94
N THR A 161 -11.01 4.83 9.05
CA THR A 161 -12.36 4.34 9.43
C THR A 161 -12.36 2.91 9.89
N HIS A 162 -11.31 2.12 9.67
CA HIS A 162 -11.25 0.71 10.03
C HIS A 162 -11.41 0.48 11.54
N PRO A 163 -12.46 -0.26 12.00
CA PRO A 163 -12.80 -0.33 13.42
C PRO A 163 -11.81 -1.12 14.26
N GLY A 164 -11.04 -2.02 13.64
CA GLY A 164 -10.08 -2.90 14.32
C GLY A 164 -8.66 -2.35 14.42
N TYR A 165 -8.34 -1.19 13.87
CA TYR A 165 -6.99 -0.65 13.90
C TYR A 165 -6.61 -0.13 15.29
N LEU A 166 -5.43 -0.54 15.79
CA LEU A 166 -4.88 -0.03 17.05
C LEU A 166 -4.55 1.47 16.96
N SER A 167 -4.08 1.94 15.80
CA SER A 167 -3.85 3.34 15.52
C SER A 167 -5.11 4.19 15.69
N ARG A 168 -6.27 3.70 15.25
CA ARG A 168 -7.57 4.36 15.45
C ARG A 168 -8.00 4.35 16.91
N ALA A 169 -7.86 3.24 17.61
CA ALA A 169 -8.22 3.13 19.02
C ALA A 169 -7.39 4.14 19.85
N TRP A 170 -6.08 4.18 19.63
CA TRP A 170 -5.19 5.15 20.24
C TRP A 170 -5.60 6.60 19.93
N ALA A 171 -5.94 6.91 18.68
CA ALA A 171 -6.39 8.25 18.27
C ALA A 171 -7.64 8.69 19.01
N ALA A 172 -8.62 7.79 19.17
CA ALA A 172 -9.85 8.05 19.92
C ALA A 172 -9.59 8.28 21.40
N ASP A 173 -8.76 7.45 22.02
CA ASP A 173 -8.41 7.55 23.45
C ASP A 173 -7.66 8.86 23.75
N VAL A 174 -6.69 9.23 22.92
CA VAL A 174 -5.92 10.47 23.08
C VAL A 174 -6.80 11.69 22.87
N ALA A 175 -7.69 11.68 21.87
CA ALA A 175 -8.63 12.77 21.64
C ALA A 175 -9.57 12.97 22.85
N ALA A 176 -10.14 11.89 23.36
CA ALA A 176 -10.99 11.91 24.55
C ALA A 176 -10.24 12.42 25.79
N ALA A 177 -9.01 11.95 26.03
CA ALA A 177 -8.19 12.39 27.15
C ALA A 177 -7.80 13.88 27.08
N ARG A 178 -7.63 14.42 25.87
CA ARG A 178 -7.29 15.82 25.64
C ARG A 178 -8.52 16.74 25.49
N GLY A 179 -9.72 16.18 25.38
CA GLY A 179 -10.97 16.93 25.15
C GLY A 179 -11.02 17.62 23.80
N ILE A 180 -10.46 17.02 22.76
CA ILE A 180 -10.44 17.49 21.37
C ILE A 180 -11.19 16.53 20.46
N ASP A 181 -11.50 16.96 19.24
CA ASP A 181 -12.26 16.15 18.30
C ASP A 181 -11.44 15.01 17.69
N HIS A 182 -12.12 13.90 17.41
CA HIS A 182 -11.61 12.77 16.63
C HIS A 182 -12.46 12.56 15.39
N VAL A 183 -11.83 12.60 14.22
CA VAL A 183 -12.48 12.40 12.91
C VAL A 183 -11.89 11.17 12.24
N THR A 184 -12.75 10.37 11.61
CA THR A 184 -12.30 9.23 10.80
C THR A 184 -12.43 9.53 9.31
N VAL A 185 -11.48 9.02 8.52
CA VAL A 185 -11.39 9.21 7.07
C VAL A 185 -11.36 7.85 6.36
N GLN A 186 -12.10 7.73 5.27
CA GLN A 186 -12.13 6.52 4.46
C GLN A 186 -10.75 6.30 3.81
N HIS A 187 -10.26 5.07 3.88
CA HIS A 187 -8.92 4.64 3.48
C HIS A 187 -8.53 5.07 2.05
N HIS A 188 -9.32 4.69 1.06
CA HIS A 188 -9.03 4.96 -0.36
C HIS A 188 -9.22 6.45 -0.72
N HIS A 189 -10.10 7.17 -0.01
CA HIS A 189 -10.16 8.63 -0.12
C HIS A 189 -8.87 9.26 0.40
N ALA A 190 -8.31 8.77 1.51
CA ALA A 190 -7.02 9.25 2.02
C ALA A 190 -5.88 9.00 1.02
N HIS A 191 -5.84 7.85 0.33
CA HIS A 191 -4.89 7.60 -0.76
C HIS A 191 -4.99 8.66 -1.86
N LEU A 192 -6.21 8.90 -2.37
CA LEU A 192 -6.42 9.90 -3.41
C LEU A 192 -6.03 11.30 -2.93
N ALA A 193 -6.52 11.72 -1.78
CA ALA A 193 -6.23 13.03 -1.20
C ALA A 193 -4.72 13.25 -0.94
N SER A 194 -3.99 12.19 -0.56
CA SER A 194 -2.53 12.24 -0.41
C SER A 194 -1.83 12.58 -1.73
N LEU A 195 -2.25 11.92 -2.83
CA LEU A 195 -1.72 12.21 -4.16
C LEU A 195 -2.05 13.64 -4.61
N LEU A 196 -3.31 14.06 -4.42
CA LEU A 196 -3.73 15.42 -4.77
C LEU A 196 -2.96 16.49 -3.99
N ALA A 197 -2.74 16.25 -2.70
CA ALA A 197 -2.00 17.16 -1.81
C ALA A 197 -0.53 17.33 -2.25
N GLU A 198 0.13 16.24 -2.60
CA GLU A 198 1.51 16.27 -3.09
C GLU A 198 1.65 17.15 -4.34
N HIS A 199 0.69 17.05 -5.26
CA HIS A 199 0.64 17.83 -6.48
C HIS A 199 -0.02 19.21 -6.30
N ARG A 200 -0.51 19.51 -5.09
CA ARG A 200 -1.22 20.75 -4.76
C ARG A 200 -2.38 21.04 -5.72
N VAL A 201 -3.12 19.99 -6.05
CA VAL A 201 -4.33 20.11 -6.86
C VAL A 201 -5.33 21.00 -6.12
N PRO A 202 -5.93 22.01 -6.76
CA PRO A 202 -6.96 22.84 -6.11
C PRO A 202 -8.17 22.00 -5.66
N ALA A 203 -8.79 22.40 -4.54
CA ALA A 203 -9.88 21.64 -3.93
C ALA A 203 -11.16 21.55 -4.80
N ASP A 204 -11.34 22.50 -5.71
CA ASP A 204 -12.46 22.57 -6.65
C ASP A 204 -12.26 21.76 -7.94
N VAL A 205 -11.10 21.12 -8.10
CA VAL A 205 -10.78 20.30 -9.28
C VAL A 205 -11.04 18.83 -9.00
N PRO A 206 -12.07 18.22 -9.61
CA PRO A 206 -12.31 16.79 -9.46
C PRO A 206 -11.28 15.98 -10.25
N VAL A 207 -10.78 14.92 -9.64
CA VAL A 207 -9.82 13.97 -10.22
C VAL A 207 -10.40 12.57 -10.18
N LEU A 208 -10.19 11.79 -11.24
CA LEU A 208 -10.45 10.36 -11.20
C LEU A 208 -9.26 9.67 -10.54
N GLY A 209 -9.43 9.20 -9.30
CA GLY A 209 -8.49 8.34 -8.62
C GLY A 209 -8.65 6.89 -9.06
N VAL A 210 -7.61 6.30 -9.64
CA VAL A 210 -7.46 4.86 -9.74
C VAL A 210 -6.72 4.43 -8.48
N VAL A 211 -7.45 3.86 -7.51
CA VAL A 211 -6.93 3.54 -6.19
C VAL A 211 -6.83 2.03 -6.08
N PHE A 212 -5.65 1.49 -6.43
CA PHE A 212 -5.41 0.05 -6.44
C PHE A 212 -4.52 -0.36 -5.26
N ASP A 213 -5.11 -1.19 -4.40
CA ASP A 213 -4.48 -1.57 -3.14
C ASP A 213 -4.69 -3.05 -2.79
N GLY A 214 -4.01 -3.48 -1.74
CA GLY A 214 -4.12 -4.82 -1.18
C GLY A 214 -5.39 -5.01 -0.36
N THR A 215 -5.67 -4.09 0.55
CA THR A 215 -6.84 -4.12 1.44
C THR A 215 -7.10 -2.74 2.01
N GLY A 216 -8.36 -2.32 2.06
CA GLY A 216 -8.80 -1.13 2.78
C GLY A 216 -10.28 -1.28 3.16
N TYR A 217 -10.69 -0.63 4.24
CA TYR A 217 -12.05 -0.72 4.75
C TYR A 217 -13.01 0.12 3.90
N GLY A 218 -13.95 -0.53 3.22
CA GLY A 218 -14.98 0.11 2.43
C GLY A 218 -16.09 0.73 3.28
N THR A 219 -16.77 1.75 2.75
CA THR A 219 -17.93 2.39 3.41
C THR A 219 -19.13 1.45 3.52
N ASP A 220 -19.14 0.38 2.74
CA ASP A 220 -20.15 -0.68 2.71
C ASP A 220 -19.78 -1.88 3.63
N GLY A 221 -18.67 -1.78 4.37
CA GLY A 221 -18.16 -2.84 5.25
C GLY A 221 -17.48 -3.99 4.52
N THR A 222 -17.20 -3.84 3.22
CA THR A 222 -16.45 -4.81 2.41
C THR A 222 -14.96 -4.41 2.33
N ILE A 223 -14.13 -5.30 1.80
CA ILE A 223 -12.71 -5.03 1.55
C ILE A 223 -12.58 -4.41 0.16
N TRP A 224 -12.20 -3.13 0.12
CA TRP A 224 -11.89 -2.43 -1.11
C TRP A 224 -10.41 -2.57 -1.48
N GLY A 225 -10.07 -2.21 -2.73
CA GLY A 225 -8.68 -2.16 -3.22
C GLY A 225 -8.55 -2.21 -4.74
N GLY A 226 -9.65 -2.10 -5.48
CA GLY A 226 -9.65 -1.98 -6.94
C GLY A 226 -10.59 -0.87 -7.40
N GLU A 227 -10.45 0.36 -6.84
CA GLU A 227 -11.47 1.38 -6.86
C GLU A 227 -11.21 2.48 -7.88
N LEU A 228 -12.28 2.98 -8.46
CA LEU A 228 -12.31 4.20 -9.26
C LEU A 228 -13.11 5.25 -8.47
N LEU A 229 -12.41 6.22 -7.91
CA LEU A 229 -12.98 7.27 -7.07
C LEU A 229 -12.93 8.60 -7.81
N LEU A 230 -14.07 9.28 -7.92
CA LEU A 230 -14.14 10.61 -8.54
C LEU A 230 -14.43 11.67 -7.47
N GLY A 231 -13.56 12.65 -7.35
CA GLY A 231 -13.77 13.74 -6.39
C GLY A 231 -12.48 14.48 -6.05
N SER A 232 -12.48 15.10 -4.88
CA SER A 232 -11.39 15.92 -4.35
C SER A 232 -11.17 15.64 -2.86
N TYR A 233 -10.76 16.63 -2.06
CA TYR A 233 -10.50 16.47 -0.62
C TYR A 233 -11.78 16.37 0.22
N ASP A 234 -12.82 17.10 -0.14
CA ASP A 234 -14.07 17.19 0.61
C ASP A 234 -14.92 15.92 0.48
N ALA A 235 -15.02 15.39 -0.74
CA ALA A 235 -15.82 14.22 -1.03
C ALA A 235 -15.31 13.45 -2.26
N VAL A 236 -15.58 12.16 -2.25
CA VAL A 236 -15.38 11.26 -3.40
C VAL A 236 -16.62 10.40 -3.64
N ALA A 237 -16.92 10.15 -4.90
CA ALA A 237 -17.90 9.15 -5.33
C ALA A 237 -17.18 7.92 -5.87
N ARG A 238 -17.62 6.74 -5.48
CA ARG A 238 -17.18 5.48 -6.10
C ARG A 238 -17.89 5.35 -7.44
N VAL A 239 -17.17 5.53 -8.54
CA VAL A 239 -17.74 5.48 -9.91
C VAL A 239 -17.47 4.16 -10.61
N GLY A 240 -16.65 3.32 -10.01
CA GLY A 240 -16.38 1.97 -10.50
C GLY A 240 -15.41 1.19 -9.61
N HIS A 241 -15.28 -0.09 -9.93
CA HIS A 241 -14.42 -1.00 -9.17
C HIS A 241 -14.11 -2.29 -9.94
N LEU A 242 -13.18 -3.09 -9.42
CA LEU A 242 -12.97 -4.48 -9.85
C LEU A 242 -14.20 -5.33 -9.48
N ALA A 243 -14.58 -6.26 -10.35
CA ALA A 243 -15.69 -7.19 -10.04
C ALA A 243 -15.46 -7.90 -8.69
N PRO A 244 -16.45 -7.87 -7.77
CA PRO A 244 -16.27 -8.39 -6.43
C PRO A 244 -16.20 -9.91 -6.39
N ILE A 245 -15.40 -10.43 -5.46
CA ILE A 245 -15.39 -11.87 -5.14
C ILE A 245 -15.57 -12.08 -3.63
N GLN A 246 -15.86 -13.31 -3.24
CA GLN A 246 -15.83 -13.73 -1.83
C GLN A 246 -14.40 -14.11 -1.44
N LEU A 247 -13.77 -13.36 -0.52
CA LEU A 247 -12.43 -13.65 0.00
C LEU A 247 -12.55 -14.58 1.23
N PRO A 248 -12.10 -15.84 1.14
CA PRO A 248 -12.25 -16.80 2.23
C PRO A 248 -11.16 -16.62 3.29
N GLY A 249 -11.57 -16.48 4.56
CA GLY A 249 -10.65 -16.45 5.71
C GLY A 249 -10.06 -15.08 6.05
N GLY A 250 -10.60 -13.99 5.50
CA GLY A 250 -10.16 -12.63 5.85
C GLY A 250 -8.65 -12.43 5.70
N ASP A 251 -7.99 -11.87 6.72
CA ASP A 251 -6.56 -11.56 6.72
C ASP A 251 -5.65 -12.77 6.45
N ALA A 252 -6.08 -13.97 6.86
CA ALA A 252 -5.34 -15.19 6.55
C ALA A 252 -5.22 -15.47 5.05
N ALA A 253 -6.16 -14.96 4.23
CA ALA A 253 -6.11 -15.13 2.78
C ALA A 253 -4.88 -14.42 2.17
N VAL A 254 -4.43 -13.31 2.75
CA VAL A 254 -3.26 -12.55 2.28
C VAL A 254 -1.99 -13.43 2.26
N LYS A 255 -1.87 -14.35 3.23
CA LYS A 255 -0.73 -15.27 3.35
C LYS A 255 -0.78 -16.46 2.38
N PHE A 256 -1.92 -16.67 1.71
CA PHE A 256 -2.16 -17.85 0.87
C PHE A 256 -2.72 -17.47 -0.51
N PRO A 257 -1.90 -16.93 -1.43
CA PRO A 257 -2.29 -16.61 -2.81
C PRO A 257 -3.05 -17.74 -3.52
N GLY A 258 -2.70 -19.01 -3.25
CA GLY A 258 -3.40 -20.15 -3.82
C GLY A 258 -4.88 -20.24 -3.42
N ARG A 259 -5.26 -19.83 -2.20
CA ARG A 259 -6.67 -19.76 -1.77
C ARG A 259 -7.41 -18.64 -2.48
N VAL A 260 -6.75 -17.50 -2.63
CA VAL A 260 -7.29 -16.34 -3.34
C VAL A 260 -7.53 -16.67 -4.82
N ALA A 261 -6.58 -17.39 -5.44
CA ALA A 261 -6.71 -17.88 -6.81
C ALA A 261 -7.97 -18.75 -7.00
N LEU A 262 -8.17 -19.75 -6.12
CA LEU A 262 -9.35 -20.62 -6.20
C LEU A 262 -10.65 -19.85 -5.96
N ALA A 263 -10.66 -18.81 -5.13
CA ALA A 263 -11.81 -17.95 -4.92
C ALA A 263 -12.14 -17.15 -6.20
N HIS A 264 -11.13 -16.57 -6.87
CA HIS A 264 -11.32 -15.90 -8.14
C HIS A 264 -11.81 -16.84 -9.25
N LEU A 265 -11.23 -18.05 -9.36
CA LEU A 265 -11.67 -19.06 -10.32
C LEU A 265 -13.12 -19.49 -10.05
N HIS A 266 -13.51 -19.64 -8.79
CA HIS A 266 -14.89 -19.96 -8.39
C HIS A 266 -15.86 -18.86 -8.85
N ALA A 267 -15.54 -17.60 -8.56
CA ALA A 267 -16.37 -16.46 -8.94
C ALA A 267 -16.52 -16.33 -10.48
N ALA A 268 -15.46 -16.67 -11.23
CA ALA A 268 -15.48 -16.70 -12.69
C ALA A 268 -16.13 -17.95 -13.30
N GLY A 269 -16.58 -18.92 -12.48
CA GLY A 269 -17.14 -20.18 -12.98
C GLY A 269 -16.13 -21.11 -13.64
N ILE A 270 -14.85 -20.96 -13.35
CA ILE A 270 -13.75 -21.76 -13.92
C ILE A 270 -13.48 -22.95 -13.02
N ALA A 271 -13.38 -24.14 -13.62
CA ALA A 271 -13.08 -25.37 -12.91
C ALA A 271 -11.66 -25.31 -12.29
N TRP A 272 -11.50 -25.84 -11.07
CA TRP A 272 -10.24 -25.84 -10.34
C TRP A 272 -9.25 -26.93 -10.78
N GLN A 273 -9.79 -28.07 -11.30
CA GLN A 273 -9.01 -29.22 -11.70
C GLN A 273 -8.00 -28.86 -12.78
N GLY A 274 -6.74 -29.28 -12.58
CA GLY A 274 -5.64 -29.05 -13.49
C GLY A 274 -4.97 -27.67 -13.33
N CYS A 275 -5.45 -26.80 -12.43
CA CYS A 275 -4.70 -25.57 -12.11
C CYS A 275 -3.75 -25.77 -10.93
N VAL A 276 -2.60 -25.10 -10.99
CA VAL A 276 -1.52 -25.24 -9.98
C VAL A 276 -2.03 -25.04 -8.54
N PRO A 277 -2.82 -23.99 -8.20
CA PRO A 277 -3.30 -23.78 -6.84
C PRO A 277 -4.14 -24.95 -6.29
N PHE A 278 -4.89 -25.64 -7.14
CA PHE A 278 -5.71 -26.77 -6.72
C PHE A 278 -4.86 -28.04 -6.53
N GLU A 279 -3.93 -28.31 -7.44
CA GLU A 279 -3.09 -29.50 -7.41
C GLU A 279 -2.10 -29.50 -6.22
N GLU A 280 -1.64 -28.30 -5.83
CA GLU A 280 -0.74 -28.14 -4.68
C GLU A 280 -1.48 -28.03 -3.34
N MET A 281 -2.81 -27.79 -3.34
CA MET A 281 -3.57 -27.65 -2.11
C MET A 281 -3.99 -29.01 -1.54
N PRO A 282 -3.78 -29.26 -0.23
CA PRO A 282 -4.29 -30.49 0.41
C PRO A 282 -5.79 -30.68 0.20
N SER A 283 -6.24 -31.90 -0.16
CA SER A 283 -7.62 -32.18 -0.53
C SER A 283 -8.67 -31.85 0.55
N ILE A 284 -8.28 -31.85 1.81
CA ILE A 284 -9.16 -31.44 2.91
C ILE A 284 -9.37 -29.91 2.89
N GLN A 285 -8.31 -29.15 2.57
CA GLN A 285 -8.39 -27.68 2.49
C GLN A 285 -9.19 -27.24 1.27
N SER A 286 -9.01 -27.88 0.11
CA SER A 286 -9.76 -27.53 -1.10
C SER A 286 -11.27 -27.83 -0.94
N ARG A 287 -11.65 -28.93 -0.27
CA ARG A 287 -13.07 -29.22 0.06
C ARG A 287 -13.65 -28.20 1.03
N LEU A 288 -12.89 -27.82 2.07
CA LEU A 288 -13.32 -26.79 3.02
C LEU A 288 -13.52 -25.45 2.31
N LEU A 289 -12.55 -25.06 1.48
CA LEU A 289 -12.62 -23.83 0.71
C LEU A 289 -13.84 -23.81 -0.24
N ALA A 290 -14.10 -24.91 -0.94
CA ALA A 290 -15.27 -25.04 -1.79
C ALA A 290 -16.59 -24.86 -0.99
N SER A 291 -16.66 -25.44 0.22
CA SER A 291 -17.82 -25.27 1.11
C SER A 291 -17.95 -23.82 1.59
N MET A 292 -16.87 -23.17 1.97
CA MET A 292 -16.88 -21.75 2.38
C MET A 292 -17.40 -20.85 1.26
N LEU A 293 -16.89 -21.02 0.05
CA LEU A 293 -17.30 -20.22 -1.11
C LEU A 293 -18.75 -20.49 -1.53
N ALA A 294 -19.20 -21.76 -1.49
CA ALA A 294 -20.58 -22.12 -1.82
C ALA A 294 -21.60 -21.57 -0.82
N THR A 295 -21.23 -21.45 0.46
CA THR A 295 -22.12 -20.96 1.52
C THR A 295 -21.92 -19.48 1.88
N GLY A 296 -20.84 -18.87 1.43
CA GLY A 296 -20.42 -17.53 1.85
C GLY A 296 -19.89 -17.46 3.30
N SER A 297 -19.82 -18.60 4.00
CA SER A 297 -19.40 -18.65 5.41
C SER A 297 -17.91 -18.33 5.55
N HIS A 298 -17.58 -17.46 6.51
CA HIS A 298 -16.19 -16.99 6.72
C HIS A 298 -15.56 -16.37 5.46
N CYS A 299 -16.38 -15.77 4.61
CA CYS A 299 -15.93 -15.01 3.45
C CYS A 299 -16.31 -13.53 3.63
N THR A 300 -15.45 -12.64 3.16
CA THR A 300 -15.72 -11.20 3.09
C THR A 300 -15.70 -10.77 1.63
N PRO A 301 -16.70 -10.04 1.14
CA PRO A 301 -16.63 -9.51 -0.22
C PRO A 301 -15.43 -8.59 -0.40
N THR A 302 -14.75 -8.71 -1.55
CA THR A 302 -13.61 -7.86 -1.87
C THR A 302 -13.54 -7.48 -3.34
N THR A 303 -13.07 -6.27 -3.60
CA THR A 303 -12.72 -5.73 -4.91
C THR A 303 -11.22 -5.50 -5.06
N SER A 304 -10.39 -6.12 -4.20
CA SER A 304 -8.96 -5.88 -4.13
C SER A 304 -8.21 -6.26 -5.41
N MET A 305 -7.54 -5.28 -6.01
CA MET A 305 -6.61 -5.48 -7.12
C MET A 305 -5.35 -6.24 -6.67
N GLY A 306 -4.83 -5.96 -5.48
CA GLY A 306 -3.70 -6.68 -4.90
C GLY A 306 -3.98 -8.18 -4.78
N ARG A 307 -5.18 -8.55 -4.35
CA ARG A 307 -5.60 -9.97 -4.28
C ARG A 307 -5.74 -10.61 -5.66
N LEU A 308 -6.12 -9.85 -6.69
CA LEU A 308 -6.14 -10.36 -8.06
C LEU A 308 -4.70 -10.63 -8.57
N PHE A 309 -3.74 -9.77 -8.26
CA PHE A 309 -2.32 -10.01 -8.58
C PHE A 309 -1.80 -11.27 -7.89
N ASP A 310 -2.13 -11.48 -6.62
CA ASP A 310 -1.78 -12.71 -5.89
C ASP A 310 -2.40 -13.95 -6.54
N ALA A 311 -3.68 -13.86 -6.94
CA ALA A 311 -4.38 -14.95 -7.60
C ALA A 311 -3.71 -15.35 -8.93
N VAL A 312 -3.39 -14.38 -9.78
CA VAL A 312 -2.73 -14.63 -11.07
C VAL A 312 -1.31 -15.18 -10.84
N ALA A 313 -0.57 -14.66 -9.86
CA ALA A 313 0.73 -15.21 -9.49
C ALA A 313 0.64 -16.69 -9.08
N ALA A 314 -0.36 -17.05 -8.26
CA ALA A 314 -0.56 -18.44 -7.86
C ALA A 314 -0.99 -19.35 -9.01
N ILE A 315 -1.89 -18.89 -9.90
CA ILE A 315 -2.32 -19.65 -11.09
C ILE A 315 -1.12 -19.93 -12.01
N LEU A 316 -0.25 -18.96 -12.19
CA LEU A 316 0.98 -19.09 -13.01
C LEU A 316 2.10 -19.87 -12.31
N GLY A 317 1.87 -20.39 -11.09
CA GLY A 317 2.83 -21.23 -10.36
C GLY A 317 3.96 -20.43 -9.68
N VAL A 318 3.80 -19.13 -9.45
CA VAL A 318 4.83 -18.30 -8.82
C VAL A 318 4.88 -18.55 -7.31
N ARG A 319 3.74 -18.39 -6.61
CA ARG A 319 3.65 -18.58 -5.16
C ARG A 319 2.26 -19.05 -4.73
N GLN A 320 2.21 -20.08 -3.86
CA GLN A 320 0.96 -20.53 -3.22
C GLN A 320 0.82 -20.01 -1.79
N ALA A 321 1.94 -19.67 -1.15
CA ALA A 321 2.05 -19.04 0.15
C ALA A 321 3.16 -18.01 0.14
N VAL A 322 3.03 -16.94 0.95
CA VAL A 322 3.99 -15.84 1.02
C VAL A 322 4.53 -15.66 2.43
N ASP A 323 5.76 -15.17 2.53
CA ASP A 323 6.46 -14.90 3.78
C ASP A 323 6.37 -13.41 4.18
N TYR A 324 6.09 -12.52 3.21
CA TYR A 324 5.91 -11.09 3.42
C TYR A 324 4.86 -10.54 2.47
N GLU A 325 4.33 -9.36 2.79
CA GLU A 325 3.27 -8.70 2.04
C GLU A 325 3.66 -8.44 0.57
N ALA A 326 2.72 -8.69 -0.35
CA ALA A 326 2.85 -8.51 -1.79
C ALA A 326 3.96 -9.34 -2.47
N GLN A 327 4.57 -10.34 -1.78
CA GLN A 327 5.63 -11.16 -2.35
C GLN A 327 5.23 -11.80 -3.69
N ALA A 328 4.05 -12.37 -3.78
CA ALA A 328 3.58 -13.02 -5.00
C ALA A 328 3.48 -12.04 -6.19
N ALA A 329 2.95 -10.83 -5.93
CA ALA A 329 2.85 -9.78 -6.94
C ALA A 329 4.22 -9.22 -7.36
N ILE A 330 5.17 -9.09 -6.43
CA ILE A 330 6.55 -8.65 -6.71
C ILE A 330 7.28 -9.67 -7.58
N GLU A 331 7.18 -10.95 -7.26
CA GLU A 331 7.80 -12.03 -8.03
C GLU A 331 7.14 -12.20 -9.41
N LEU A 332 5.82 -11.96 -9.51
CA LEU A 332 5.10 -11.93 -10.80
C LEU A 332 5.61 -10.79 -11.69
N GLU A 333 5.83 -9.60 -11.11
CA GLU A 333 6.44 -8.47 -11.83
C GLU A 333 7.85 -8.81 -12.31
N ALA A 334 8.68 -9.35 -11.43
CA ALA A 334 10.09 -9.63 -11.70
C ALA A 334 10.28 -10.66 -12.83
N MET A 335 9.37 -11.62 -12.96
CA MET A 335 9.45 -12.63 -14.00
C MET A 335 8.88 -12.19 -15.36
N ALA A 336 8.13 -11.08 -15.40
CA ALA A 336 7.34 -10.68 -16.56
C ALA A 336 8.22 -10.40 -17.79
N MET A 337 7.84 -11.01 -18.93
CA MET A 337 8.48 -10.86 -20.22
C MET A 337 7.53 -10.22 -21.22
N VAL A 338 7.96 -9.17 -21.92
CA VAL A 338 7.14 -8.41 -22.86
C VAL A 338 6.31 -9.32 -23.79
N ALA A 339 5.01 -9.07 -23.79
CA ALA A 339 4.00 -9.76 -24.57
C ALA A 339 2.83 -8.83 -24.93
N PRO A 340 2.00 -9.14 -25.91
CA PRO A 340 0.74 -8.42 -26.13
C PRO A 340 -0.17 -8.51 -24.89
N ALA A 341 -0.94 -7.44 -24.63
CA ALA A 341 -1.98 -7.45 -23.61
C ALA A 341 -3.04 -8.51 -23.88
N TRP A 342 -3.61 -9.08 -22.82
CA TRP A 342 -4.82 -9.88 -22.94
C TRP A 342 -6.03 -8.99 -23.28
N PRO A 343 -7.09 -9.55 -23.90
CA PRO A 343 -8.34 -8.84 -24.13
C PRO A 343 -8.93 -8.31 -22.81
N VAL A 344 -9.55 -7.14 -22.86
CA VAL A 344 -10.08 -6.44 -21.70
C VAL A 344 -11.60 -6.34 -21.80
N GLU A 345 -12.27 -6.63 -20.70
CA GLU A 345 -13.70 -6.43 -20.52
C GLU A 345 -13.96 -5.42 -19.41
N VAL A 346 -14.58 -4.29 -19.78
CA VAL A 346 -15.02 -3.25 -18.85
C VAL A 346 -16.51 -3.02 -19.12
N ARG A 347 -17.34 -3.33 -18.14
CA ARG A 347 -18.78 -3.07 -18.21
C ARG A 347 -19.06 -1.66 -17.69
N CYS A 348 -19.87 -0.92 -18.42
CA CYS A 348 -20.14 0.49 -18.16
C CYS A 348 -21.66 0.73 -18.13
N GLU A 349 -22.32 0.19 -17.13
CA GLU A 349 -23.76 0.40 -16.87
C GLU A 349 -23.95 1.57 -15.90
N ASP A 350 -24.47 1.35 -14.69
CA ASP A 350 -24.58 2.37 -13.66
C ASP A 350 -23.18 2.70 -13.07
N GLU A 351 -22.36 1.68 -12.86
CA GLU A 351 -20.97 1.76 -12.42
C GLU A 351 -20.01 1.19 -13.47
N ILE A 352 -18.74 1.53 -13.37
CA ILE A 352 -17.67 0.99 -14.22
C ILE A 352 -17.11 -0.26 -13.54
N ILE A 353 -17.35 -1.44 -14.12
CA ILE A 353 -16.88 -2.72 -13.57
C ILE A 353 -15.77 -3.29 -14.43
N ILE A 354 -14.58 -3.47 -13.85
CA ILE A 354 -13.47 -4.18 -14.47
C ILE A 354 -13.67 -5.68 -14.19
N ASP A 355 -13.91 -6.49 -15.23
CA ASP A 355 -14.15 -7.93 -15.09
C ASP A 355 -12.89 -8.74 -15.44
N PRO A 356 -12.27 -9.46 -14.45
CA PRO A 356 -11.05 -10.23 -14.68
C PRO A 356 -11.30 -11.65 -15.17
N SER A 357 -12.53 -12.10 -15.37
CA SER A 357 -12.87 -13.50 -15.67
C SER A 357 -12.15 -14.05 -16.90
N GLY A 358 -12.04 -13.22 -17.97
CA GLY A 358 -11.30 -13.56 -19.17
C GLY A 358 -9.80 -13.73 -18.91
N TRP A 359 -9.21 -12.88 -18.05
CA TRP A 359 -7.79 -12.96 -17.71
C TRP A 359 -7.46 -14.20 -16.89
N LEU A 360 -8.35 -14.61 -15.97
CA LEU A 360 -8.20 -15.82 -15.18
C LEU A 360 -8.22 -17.08 -16.06
N THR A 361 -9.12 -17.10 -17.08
CA THR A 361 -9.15 -18.17 -18.09
C THR A 361 -7.83 -18.26 -18.85
N LEU A 362 -7.30 -17.12 -19.32
CA LEU A 362 -6.03 -17.06 -20.04
C LEU A 362 -4.84 -17.43 -19.16
N ALA A 363 -4.88 -17.08 -17.88
CA ALA A 363 -3.83 -17.47 -16.91
C ALA A 363 -3.79 -18.99 -16.71
N VAL A 364 -4.96 -19.65 -16.57
CA VAL A 364 -5.05 -21.13 -16.47
C VAL A 364 -4.55 -21.84 -17.73
N LEU A 365 -4.81 -21.27 -18.91
CA LEU A 365 -4.39 -21.83 -20.20
C LEU A 365 -2.96 -21.45 -20.61
N ALA A 366 -2.26 -20.64 -19.84
CA ALA A 366 -0.96 -20.12 -20.21
C ALA A 366 0.11 -21.22 -20.25
N THR A 367 0.83 -21.32 -21.36
CA THR A 367 1.96 -22.23 -21.55
C THR A 367 3.31 -21.58 -21.26
N ASP A 368 3.36 -20.24 -21.23
CA ASP A 368 4.53 -19.43 -20.88
C ASP A 368 4.15 -18.43 -19.77
N PRO A 369 4.40 -18.77 -18.49
CA PRO A 369 4.05 -17.93 -17.36
C PRO A 369 4.69 -16.54 -17.39
N ARG A 370 5.89 -16.39 -17.96
CA ARG A 370 6.60 -15.11 -18.02
C ARG A 370 5.92 -14.13 -18.99
N ARG A 371 5.49 -14.62 -20.12
CA ARG A 371 4.72 -13.81 -21.09
C ARG A 371 3.31 -13.54 -20.60
N ALA A 372 2.69 -14.52 -19.93
CA ALA A 372 1.38 -14.37 -19.30
C ALA A 372 1.40 -13.29 -18.19
N ALA A 373 2.45 -13.26 -17.36
CA ALA A 373 2.64 -12.24 -16.36
C ALA A 373 2.61 -10.81 -16.96
N TYR A 374 3.39 -10.57 -18.03
CA TYR A 374 3.37 -9.26 -18.69
C TYR A 374 2.02 -8.95 -19.35
N ALA A 375 1.43 -9.92 -20.05
CA ALA A 375 0.15 -9.76 -20.74
C ALA A 375 -0.98 -9.39 -19.74
N PHE A 376 -0.95 -9.94 -18.53
CA PHE A 376 -1.85 -9.57 -17.45
C PHE A 376 -1.62 -8.12 -16.99
N HIS A 377 -0.39 -7.70 -16.71
CA HIS A 377 -0.09 -6.31 -16.35
C HIS A 377 -0.59 -5.33 -17.43
N ALA A 378 -0.37 -5.67 -18.69
CA ALA A 378 -0.80 -4.84 -19.80
C ALA A 378 -2.34 -4.79 -19.92
N ALA A 379 -3.02 -5.90 -19.68
CA ALA A 379 -4.49 -5.95 -19.66
C ALA A 379 -5.09 -5.10 -18.53
N VAL A 380 -4.51 -5.14 -17.33
CA VAL A 380 -4.93 -4.26 -16.22
C VAL A 380 -4.73 -2.78 -16.59
N ALA A 381 -3.62 -2.43 -17.24
CA ALA A 381 -3.36 -1.06 -17.68
C ALA A 381 -4.36 -0.62 -18.76
N ASP A 382 -4.67 -1.48 -19.73
CA ASP A 382 -5.67 -1.19 -20.78
C ASP A 382 -7.08 -1.03 -20.15
N ALA A 383 -7.43 -1.84 -19.13
CA ALA A 383 -8.68 -1.68 -18.38
C ALA A 383 -8.77 -0.32 -17.69
N VAL A 384 -7.68 0.14 -17.08
CA VAL A 384 -7.60 1.48 -16.48
C VAL A 384 -7.86 2.57 -17.52
N VAL A 385 -7.25 2.47 -18.70
CA VAL A 385 -7.45 3.45 -19.77
C VAL A 385 -8.90 3.46 -20.26
N LEU A 386 -9.51 2.28 -20.46
CA LEU A 386 -10.92 2.17 -20.87
C LEU A 386 -11.87 2.73 -19.81
N ALA A 387 -11.63 2.40 -18.54
CA ALA A 387 -12.39 2.90 -17.41
C ALA A 387 -12.29 4.44 -17.29
N ALA A 388 -11.09 4.99 -17.46
CA ALA A 388 -10.88 6.44 -17.42
C ALA A 388 -11.59 7.15 -18.58
N ARG A 389 -11.59 6.58 -19.80
CA ARG A 389 -12.35 7.12 -20.94
C ARG A 389 -13.85 7.13 -20.65
N SER A 390 -14.40 6.03 -20.12
CA SER A 390 -15.81 5.96 -19.74
C SER A 390 -16.17 7.00 -18.64
N ALA A 391 -15.30 7.15 -17.64
CA ALA A 391 -15.49 8.16 -16.61
C ALA A 391 -15.47 9.59 -17.20
N ARG A 392 -14.57 9.88 -18.16
CA ARG A 392 -14.51 11.18 -18.83
C ARG A 392 -15.76 11.48 -19.66
N GLU A 393 -16.31 10.51 -20.34
CA GLU A 393 -17.55 10.67 -21.11
C GLU A 393 -18.74 11.03 -20.23
N ARG A 394 -18.77 10.51 -18.99
CA ARG A 394 -19.87 10.75 -18.03
C ARG A 394 -19.68 12.03 -17.20
N ASN A 395 -18.44 12.37 -16.83
CA ASN A 395 -18.13 13.35 -15.79
C ASN A 395 -17.17 14.47 -16.26
N ALA A 396 -16.82 14.53 -17.55
CA ALA A 396 -15.89 15.51 -18.13
C ALA A 396 -14.51 15.56 -17.43
N VAL A 397 -14.00 14.43 -16.93
CA VAL A 397 -12.73 14.35 -16.20
C VAL A 397 -11.55 14.48 -17.14
N ALA A 398 -10.60 15.36 -16.82
CA ALA A 398 -9.37 15.57 -17.58
C ALA A 398 -8.13 14.98 -16.88
N MET A 399 -8.18 14.82 -15.55
CA MET A 399 -7.05 14.44 -14.70
C MET A 399 -7.29 13.06 -14.07
N VAL A 400 -6.26 12.19 -14.10
CA VAL A 400 -6.29 10.84 -13.49
C VAL A 400 -5.14 10.71 -12.51
N GLY A 401 -5.44 10.29 -11.29
CA GLY A 401 -4.46 9.98 -10.26
C GLY A 401 -4.26 8.47 -10.09
N LEU A 402 -3.01 8.01 -10.06
CA LEU A 402 -2.65 6.60 -9.80
C LEU A 402 -2.08 6.50 -8.38
N THR A 403 -2.79 5.79 -7.47
CA THR A 403 -2.42 5.67 -6.06
C THR A 403 -2.87 4.33 -5.47
N GLY A 404 -2.41 3.99 -4.26
CA GLY A 404 -2.56 2.69 -3.63
C GLY A 404 -1.32 1.81 -3.84
N GLY A 405 -1.11 0.84 -2.94
CA GLY A 405 0.11 0.03 -2.87
C GLY A 405 0.44 -0.75 -4.14
N VAL A 406 -0.55 -1.10 -4.95
CA VAL A 406 -0.37 -1.82 -6.20
C VAL A 406 0.41 -0.98 -7.23
N PHE A 407 0.36 0.34 -7.17
CA PHE A 407 1.14 1.21 -8.06
C PHE A 407 2.63 1.33 -7.70
N ALA A 408 3.10 0.63 -6.67
CA ALA A 408 4.52 0.35 -6.50
C ALA A 408 5.07 -0.59 -7.60
N ASN A 409 4.20 -1.34 -8.29
CA ASN A 409 4.54 -2.17 -9.44
C ASN A 409 4.95 -1.29 -10.63
N ARG A 410 6.22 -1.45 -11.06
CA ARG A 410 6.87 -0.59 -12.08
C ARG A 410 6.27 -0.81 -13.48
N ILE A 411 5.96 -2.06 -13.81
CA ILE A 411 5.38 -2.42 -15.13
C ILE A 411 3.99 -1.80 -15.24
N LEU A 412 3.14 -2.03 -14.24
CA LEU A 412 1.77 -1.52 -14.22
C LEU A 412 1.74 0.01 -14.25
N SER A 413 2.49 0.66 -13.34
CA SER A 413 2.53 2.13 -13.24
C SER A 413 2.98 2.78 -14.53
N ARG A 414 4.02 2.24 -15.18
CA ARG A 414 4.50 2.72 -16.47
C ARG A 414 3.44 2.57 -17.56
N LEU A 415 2.85 1.37 -17.71
CA LEU A 415 1.86 1.09 -18.75
C LEU A 415 0.58 1.92 -18.58
N CYS A 416 0.07 2.06 -17.34
CA CYS A 416 -1.07 2.92 -17.03
C CYS A 416 -0.77 4.38 -17.41
N ARG A 417 0.39 4.91 -16.98
CA ARG A 417 0.77 6.28 -17.28
C ARG A 417 0.89 6.53 -18.78
N GLU A 418 1.62 5.66 -19.50
CA GLU A 418 1.80 5.76 -20.96
C GLU A 418 0.45 5.71 -21.68
N GLY A 419 -0.43 4.77 -21.35
CA GLY A 419 -1.74 4.60 -21.96
C GLY A 419 -2.69 5.77 -21.67
N LEU A 420 -2.73 6.28 -20.43
CA LEU A 420 -3.56 7.43 -20.06
C LEU A 420 -3.07 8.72 -20.71
N VAL A 421 -1.77 8.97 -20.79
CA VAL A 421 -1.18 10.13 -21.48
C VAL A 421 -1.51 10.04 -22.98
N ALA A 422 -1.37 8.87 -23.62
CA ALA A 422 -1.75 8.66 -25.00
C ALA A 422 -3.26 8.85 -25.25
N ALA A 423 -4.11 8.62 -24.23
CA ALA A 423 -5.54 8.90 -24.25
C ALA A 423 -5.89 10.38 -23.98
N GLY A 424 -4.88 11.25 -23.75
CA GLY A 424 -5.05 12.69 -23.56
C GLY A 424 -5.47 13.07 -22.14
N PHE A 425 -5.11 12.29 -21.11
CA PHE A 425 -5.29 12.65 -19.72
C PHE A 425 -4.02 13.31 -19.14
N GLU A 426 -4.22 14.23 -18.20
CA GLU A 426 -3.17 14.60 -17.27
C GLU A 426 -3.07 13.52 -16.19
N VAL A 427 -1.86 13.00 -15.93
CA VAL A 427 -1.67 11.84 -15.05
C VAL A 427 -0.82 12.22 -13.86
N LEU A 428 -1.38 12.04 -12.67
CA LEU A 428 -0.71 12.24 -11.39
C LEU A 428 -0.16 10.91 -10.87
N VAL A 429 1.09 10.92 -10.41
CA VAL A 429 1.76 9.80 -9.74
C VAL A 429 2.58 10.31 -8.56
N HIS A 430 2.74 9.51 -7.53
CA HIS A 430 3.50 9.89 -6.34
C HIS A 430 5.00 10.12 -6.63
N GLN A 431 5.56 11.19 -6.05
CA GLN A 431 6.96 11.60 -6.17
C GLN A 431 7.60 11.97 -4.82
N LEU A 432 6.81 12.48 -3.86
CA LEU A 432 7.29 12.96 -2.56
C LEU A 432 6.86 12.09 -1.40
N VAL A 433 5.70 11.43 -1.52
CA VAL A 433 5.17 10.48 -0.52
C VAL A 433 4.94 9.12 -1.14
N PRO A 434 4.92 8.04 -0.35
CA PRO A 434 4.60 6.71 -0.86
C PRO A 434 3.18 6.62 -1.43
N CYS A 435 3.01 5.83 -2.49
CA CYS A 435 1.68 5.50 -3.02
C CYS A 435 0.91 4.52 -2.12
N ASN A 436 1.61 3.80 -1.23
CA ASN A 436 1.06 2.87 -0.24
C ASN A 436 0.63 3.60 1.04
N ASP A 437 0.26 2.85 2.09
CA ASP A 437 -0.26 3.36 3.36
C ASP A 437 0.66 4.36 4.06
N GLY A 438 1.96 4.36 3.75
CA GLY A 438 2.90 5.38 4.22
C GLY A 438 2.58 6.81 3.75
N GLY A 439 1.64 6.98 2.81
CA GLY A 439 1.12 8.27 2.35
C GLY A 439 -0.20 8.70 3.00
N LEU A 440 -0.93 7.80 3.67
CA LEU A 440 -2.31 8.03 4.14
C LEU A 440 -2.47 9.23 5.06
N ALA A 441 -1.55 9.40 6.01
CA ALA A 441 -1.62 10.48 6.99
C ALA A 441 -1.66 11.87 6.34
N LEU A 442 -0.99 12.08 5.19
CA LEU A 442 -1.08 13.32 4.41
C LEU A 442 -2.50 13.55 3.88
N GLY A 443 -3.10 12.51 3.29
CA GLY A 443 -4.47 12.59 2.78
C GLY A 443 -5.49 12.85 3.88
N GLN A 444 -5.34 12.18 5.03
CA GLN A 444 -6.20 12.37 6.19
C GLN A 444 -6.19 13.84 6.67
N VAL A 445 -5.01 14.47 6.74
CA VAL A 445 -4.89 15.89 7.07
C VAL A 445 -5.67 16.77 6.09
N CYS A 446 -5.51 16.54 4.78
CA CYS A 446 -6.17 17.38 3.77
C CYS A 446 -7.68 17.20 3.75
N ILE A 447 -8.19 15.98 3.96
CA ILE A 447 -9.63 15.71 4.02
C ILE A 447 -10.24 16.36 5.26
N ALA A 448 -9.58 16.26 6.41
CA ALA A 448 -10.06 16.88 7.64
C ALA A 448 -10.07 18.42 7.53
N GLY A 449 -9.01 19.01 6.96
CA GLY A 449 -8.95 20.47 6.78
C GLY A 449 -9.85 21.03 5.67
N ALA A 450 -10.37 20.21 4.77
CA ALA A 450 -11.32 20.65 3.74
C ALA A 450 -12.79 20.60 4.20
N ARG A 451 -13.06 20.01 5.38
CA ARG A 451 -14.40 19.89 5.96
C ARG A 451 -14.77 21.07 6.88
N ASP A 452 -13.78 21.87 7.26
CA ASP A 452 -13.96 23.12 8.01
C ASP A 452 -14.18 24.32 7.06
#